data_1ef2be82c3aab7b70af4f9293baeb915
#
_entry.id   1ef2be82c3aab7b70af4f9293baeb915
#
_cell.length_a   1.000
_cell.length_b   1.000
_cell.length_c   1.000
_cell.angle_alpha   90.00
_cell.angle_beta   90.00
_cell.angle_gamma   90.00
#
_symmetry.space_group_name_H-M   'P 1'
#
loop_
_entity.id
_entity.type
_entity.pdbx_description
1 polymer ?
#
loop_
_entity_poly.entity_id
_entity_poly.type
_entity_poly.pdbx_seq_one_letter_code
_entity_poly.pdbx_strand_id
1 'polypeptide(L)'
;MARLARVPHVGLPLLIAAALAAAPACLPAQTPAPAGPQEAGPQEAGVVGLFLDSASLQPTVILQGLRDRRSFGMAIGAAEATGIVYPLENRVPPRPLTHDLFLTLFGRLKVTVTRVVITDLKDGIYYATVFLDAGGKEMQLDARPSDAIALAIRAKAPVLVEDRVFDKSELLPGPSPAPRI
;
A
#
# COMPACT_ATOMS: atom_id res chain seq x y z
N MET A 1 -12.65 31.68 72.50
CA MET A 1 -12.45 33.13 72.74
C MET A 1 -12.36 33.83 71.40
N ALA A 2 -13.27 34.74 71.25
CA ALA A 2 -13.54 35.52 70.07
C ALA A 2 -12.46 36.50 69.69
N ARG A 3 -12.27 36.80 68.40
CA ARG A 3 -12.15 38.21 67.95
C ARG A 3 -12.51 38.36 66.48
N LEU A 4 -13.65 38.97 66.24
CA LEU A 4 -14.03 39.64 65.00
C LEU A 4 -13.03 40.76 64.73
N ALA A 5 -12.65 40.97 63.47
CA ALA A 5 -12.07 42.22 63.03
C ALA A 5 -12.72 42.71 61.73
N ARG A 6 -13.16 43.93 61.78
CA ARG A 6 -13.97 44.72 60.86
C ARG A 6 -13.39 44.86 59.45
N VAL A 7 -14.30 44.90 58.45
CA VAL A 7 -14.12 45.40 57.09
C VAL A 7 -14.25 46.93 57.06
N PRO A 8 -13.42 47.70 56.31
CA PRO A 8 -13.78 48.99 55.85
C PRO A 8 -14.19 49.00 54.37
N HIS A 9 -15.35 49.56 54.11
CA HIS A 9 -15.81 49.94 52.77
C HIS A 9 -14.98 51.13 52.25
N VAL A 10 -14.45 51.02 51.03
CA VAL A 10 -13.93 52.16 50.27
C VAL A 10 -14.47 52.08 48.83
N GLY A 11 -14.98 53.24 48.48
CA GLY A 11 -15.81 53.58 47.35
C GLY A 11 -15.37 53.15 45.95
N LEU A 12 -16.39 53.01 45.14
CA LEU A 12 -16.43 52.75 43.72
C LEU A 12 -16.28 54.12 42.97
N PRO A 13 -15.34 54.26 42.04
CA PRO A 13 -15.48 55.24 40.98
C PRO A 13 -16.02 54.63 39.71
N LEU A 14 -17.07 55.17 39.21
CA LEU A 14 -17.75 54.93 37.95
C LEU A 14 -16.79 55.33 36.80
N LEU A 15 -16.21 54.33 36.11
CA LEU A 15 -15.48 54.53 34.86
C LEU A 15 -16.37 54.13 33.68
N ILE A 16 -16.78 55.13 32.93
CA ILE A 16 -17.46 54.99 31.64
C ILE A 16 -16.46 54.40 30.65
N ALA A 17 -16.61 53.13 30.30
CA ALA A 17 -15.84 52.52 29.24
C ALA A 17 -16.58 52.72 27.90
N ALA A 18 -15.99 53.52 27.02
CA ALA A 18 -16.41 53.69 25.65
C ALA A 18 -16.20 52.35 24.89
N ALA A 19 -17.29 51.76 24.43
CA ALA A 19 -17.27 50.56 23.57
C ALA A 19 -16.75 50.98 22.19
N LEU A 20 -15.51 50.65 21.91
CA LEU A 20 -14.93 50.73 20.56
C LEU A 20 -15.37 49.49 19.80
N ALA A 21 -16.32 49.62 18.88
CA ALA A 21 -16.78 48.56 18.01
C ALA A 21 -15.66 48.21 17.04
N ALA A 22 -14.95 47.11 17.32
CA ALA A 22 -14.02 46.50 16.37
C ALA A 22 -14.83 45.70 15.32
N ALA A 23 -14.84 46.16 14.08
CA ALA A 23 -15.38 45.42 12.97
C ALA A 23 -14.57 44.13 12.77
N PRO A 24 -15.23 42.99 12.49
CA PRO A 24 -14.49 41.76 12.18
C PRO A 24 -13.74 41.94 10.86
N ALA A 25 -12.40 41.92 10.92
CA ALA A 25 -11.56 41.85 9.74
C ALA A 25 -11.85 40.51 9.02
N CYS A 26 -12.42 40.60 7.85
CA CYS A 26 -12.61 39.47 6.95
C CYS A 26 -11.21 39.01 6.51
N LEU A 27 -10.71 37.92 7.11
CA LEU A 27 -9.49 37.25 6.67
C LEU A 27 -9.75 36.67 5.26
N PRO A 28 -8.90 36.96 4.26
CA PRO A 28 -9.04 36.35 2.96
C PRO A 28 -8.92 34.84 3.13
N ALA A 29 -9.90 34.08 2.60
CA ALA A 29 -9.85 32.64 2.52
C ALA A 29 -8.58 32.24 1.75
N GLN A 30 -7.63 31.60 2.43
CA GLN A 30 -6.45 31.04 1.80
C GLN A 30 -6.95 29.89 0.92
N THR A 31 -6.94 30.10 -0.38
CA THR A 31 -7.11 29.02 -1.35
C THR A 31 -6.01 28.00 -1.05
N PRO A 32 -6.33 26.71 -0.77
CA PRO A 32 -5.30 25.72 -0.57
C PRO A 32 -4.45 25.66 -1.84
N ALA A 33 -3.14 25.84 -1.68
CA ALA A 33 -2.19 25.69 -2.77
C ALA A 33 -2.41 24.30 -3.41
N PRO A 34 -2.32 24.17 -4.74
CA PRO A 34 -2.40 22.85 -5.38
C PRO A 34 -1.33 21.97 -4.73
N ALA A 35 -1.77 20.85 -4.15
CA ALA A 35 -0.87 19.84 -3.63
C ALA A 35 0.10 19.48 -4.76
N GLY A 36 1.38 19.78 -4.59
CA GLY A 36 2.42 19.29 -5.48
C GLY A 36 2.31 17.78 -5.62
N PRO A 37 2.99 17.16 -6.62
CA PRO A 37 2.93 15.71 -6.78
C PRO A 37 3.33 15.09 -5.43
N GLN A 38 2.37 14.63 -4.68
CA GLN A 38 2.63 13.75 -3.55
C GLN A 38 3.27 12.52 -4.19
N GLU A 39 4.51 12.23 -3.83
CA GLU A 39 5.09 10.92 -4.08
C GLU A 39 4.12 9.93 -3.41
N ALA A 40 3.19 9.44 -4.20
CA ALA A 40 2.22 8.51 -3.73
C ALA A 40 3.00 7.23 -3.42
N GLY A 41 3.03 6.86 -2.13
CA GLY A 41 3.68 5.64 -1.69
C GLY A 41 3.13 4.39 -2.40
N PRO A 42 3.68 3.22 -2.13
CA PRO A 42 3.27 2.00 -2.81
C PRO A 42 1.75 1.81 -2.73
N GLN A 43 1.14 1.41 -3.84
CA GLN A 43 -0.28 1.08 -3.87
C GLN A 43 -0.49 -0.43 -3.87
N GLU A 44 -1.60 -0.87 -3.31
CA GLU A 44 -2.01 -2.26 -3.40
C GLU A 44 -2.35 -2.61 -4.86
N ALA A 45 -1.94 -3.80 -5.28
CA ALA A 45 -2.18 -4.31 -6.61
C ALA A 45 -2.76 -5.74 -6.55
N GLY A 46 -3.73 -5.98 -7.41
CA GLY A 46 -4.29 -7.30 -7.63
C GLY A 46 -3.57 -8.05 -8.74
N VAL A 47 -3.43 -9.36 -8.59
CA VAL A 47 -3.06 -10.24 -9.71
C VAL A 47 -4.31 -10.46 -10.56
N VAL A 48 -4.35 -9.86 -11.73
CA VAL A 48 -5.50 -9.94 -12.65
C VAL A 48 -5.54 -11.28 -13.35
N GLY A 49 -4.38 -11.85 -13.62
CA GLY A 49 -4.28 -13.16 -14.27
C GLY A 49 -2.85 -13.47 -14.70
N LEU A 50 -2.73 -14.64 -15.29
CA LEU A 50 -1.54 -15.11 -15.97
C LEU A 50 -1.90 -15.40 -17.42
N PHE A 51 -1.08 -14.91 -18.34
CA PHE A 51 -1.24 -15.11 -19.76
C PHE A 51 0.03 -15.72 -20.33
N LEU A 52 -0.14 -16.54 -21.35
CA LEU A 52 0.98 -17.01 -22.13
C LEU A 52 1.16 -16.06 -23.32
N ASP A 53 2.29 -15.38 -23.39
CA ASP A 53 2.61 -14.55 -24.54
C ASP A 53 2.69 -15.43 -25.81
N SER A 54 1.93 -15.07 -26.82
CA SER A 54 1.76 -15.90 -28.03
C SER A 54 3.01 -15.96 -28.90
N ALA A 55 3.90 -14.97 -28.80
CA ALA A 55 5.10 -14.88 -29.60
C ALA A 55 6.29 -15.57 -28.93
N SER A 56 6.48 -15.32 -27.65
CA SER A 56 7.61 -15.87 -26.87
C SER A 56 7.27 -17.18 -26.14
N LEU A 57 5.98 -17.53 -26.03
CA LEU A 57 5.46 -18.63 -25.19
C LEU A 57 5.86 -18.51 -23.73
N GLN A 58 6.16 -17.28 -23.28
CA GLN A 58 6.58 -17.00 -21.92
C GLN A 58 5.38 -16.62 -21.06
N PRO A 59 5.22 -17.25 -19.88
CA PRO A 59 4.18 -16.84 -18.94
C PRO A 59 4.40 -15.40 -18.47
N THR A 60 3.33 -14.61 -18.48
CA THR A 60 3.33 -13.22 -18.04
C THR A 60 2.26 -13.02 -16.99
N VAL A 61 2.65 -12.62 -15.79
CA VAL A 61 1.71 -12.23 -14.73
C VAL A 61 1.31 -10.78 -14.91
N ILE A 62 0.00 -10.50 -14.83
CA ILE A 62 -0.54 -9.14 -14.92
C ILE A 62 -0.90 -8.65 -13.54
N LEU A 63 -0.29 -7.53 -13.16
CA LEU A 63 -0.60 -6.78 -11.95
C LEU A 63 -1.37 -5.51 -12.29
N GLN A 64 -2.39 -5.20 -11.50
CA GLN A 64 -3.18 -3.99 -11.62
C GLN A 64 -3.26 -3.25 -10.29
N GLY A 65 -2.86 -1.99 -10.27
CA GLY A 65 -3.03 -1.10 -9.14
C GLY A 65 -4.51 -0.90 -8.80
N LEU A 66 -4.84 -0.99 -7.52
CA LEU A 66 -6.23 -0.83 -7.08
C LEU A 66 -6.66 0.63 -7.05
N ARG A 67 -5.71 1.56 -6.83
CA ARG A 67 -5.97 3.00 -6.73
C ARG A 67 -6.26 3.65 -8.09
N ASP A 68 -5.41 3.41 -9.07
CA ASP A 68 -5.43 4.11 -10.36
C ASP A 68 -5.68 3.22 -11.58
N ARG A 69 -5.81 1.91 -11.35
CA ARG A 69 -6.10 0.91 -12.37
C ARG A 69 -5.02 0.75 -13.44
N ARG A 70 -3.84 1.35 -13.27
CA ARG A 70 -2.70 1.06 -14.14
C ARG A 70 -2.35 -0.42 -14.07
N SER A 71 -2.04 -1.02 -15.21
CA SER A 71 -1.70 -2.45 -15.29
C SER A 71 -0.41 -2.64 -16.06
N PHE A 72 0.40 -3.59 -15.64
CA PHE A 72 1.61 -3.98 -16.37
C PHE A 72 1.78 -5.50 -16.34
N GLY A 73 2.49 -6.01 -17.34
CA GLY A 73 2.85 -7.41 -17.45
C GLY A 73 4.30 -7.63 -17.02
N MET A 74 4.52 -8.74 -16.33
CA MET A 74 5.84 -9.18 -15.92
C MET A 74 6.05 -10.61 -16.38
N ALA A 75 6.99 -10.81 -17.29
CA ALA A 75 7.37 -12.13 -17.78
C ALA A 75 8.05 -12.95 -16.65
N ILE A 76 7.65 -14.18 -16.48
CA ILE A 76 8.15 -15.09 -15.45
C ILE A 76 8.45 -16.47 -16.03
N GLY A 77 9.20 -17.30 -15.31
CA GLY A 77 9.44 -18.67 -15.74
C GLY A 77 8.20 -19.58 -15.59
N ALA A 78 8.14 -20.67 -16.31
CA ALA A 78 7.02 -21.62 -16.27
C ALA A 78 6.86 -22.28 -14.89
N ALA A 79 7.97 -22.54 -14.19
CA ALA A 79 7.93 -23.09 -12.84
C ALA A 79 7.35 -22.09 -11.84
N GLU A 80 7.73 -20.81 -11.94
CA GLU A 80 7.22 -19.71 -11.14
C GLU A 80 5.73 -19.46 -11.41
N ALA A 81 5.32 -19.52 -12.69
CA ALA A 81 3.92 -19.42 -13.10
C ALA A 81 3.06 -20.46 -12.39
N THR A 82 3.54 -21.71 -12.31
CA THR A 82 2.85 -22.79 -11.58
C THR A 82 2.65 -22.40 -10.10
N GLY A 83 3.66 -21.77 -9.49
CA GLY A 83 3.59 -21.28 -8.11
C GLY A 83 2.49 -20.26 -7.88
N ILE A 84 2.13 -19.48 -8.88
CA ILE A 84 1.09 -18.44 -8.82
C ILE A 84 -0.29 -18.99 -9.22
N VAL A 85 -0.36 -19.75 -10.31
CA VAL A 85 -1.64 -20.25 -10.86
C VAL A 85 -2.38 -21.19 -9.90
N TYR A 86 -1.66 -22.12 -9.27
CA TYR A 86 -2.30 -23.10 -8.38
C TYR A 86 -3.13 -22.44 -7.27
N PRO A 87 -2.60 -21.52 -6.47
CA PRO A 87 -3.40 -20.87 -5.45
C PRO A 87 -4.47 -19.92 -6.01
N LEU A 88 -4.23 -19.27 -7.15
CA LEU A 88 -5.26 -18.42 -7.78
C LEU A 88 -6.48 -19.21 -8.22
N GLU A 89 -6.28 -20.41 -8.75
CA GLU A 89 -7.33 -21.32 -9.20
C GLU A 89 -7.85 -22.24 -8.07
N ASN A 90 -7.41 -22.05 -6.83
CA ASN A 90 -7.72 -22.91 -5.68
C ASN A 90 -7.37 -24.39 -5.96
N ARG A 91 -6.36 -24.66 -6.76
CA ARG A 91 -5.88 -26.00 -7.07
C ARG A 91 -4.88 -26.46 -6.03
N VAL A 92 -5.06 -27.69 -5.55
CA VAL A 92 -4.11 -28.33 -4.63
C VAL A 92 -3.15 -29.20 -5.41
N PRO A 93 -1.84 -28.94 -5.36
CA PRO A 93 -0.86 -29.79 -6.00
C PRO A 93 -0.75 -31.14 -5.27
N PRO A 94 -0.38 -32.25 -5.96
CA PRO A 94 -0.24 -33.58 -5.34
C PRO A 94 0.86 -33.62 -4.26
N ARG A 95 1.82 -32.71 -4.34
CA ARG A 95 2.88 -32.51 -3.33
C ARG A 95 3.08 -31.01 -3.09
N PRO A 96 3.48 -30.61 -1.87
CA PRO A 96 3.77 -29.22 -1.58
C PRO A 96 4.81 -28.62 -2.53
N LEU A 97 4.53 -27.45 -3.08
CA LEU A 97 5.47 -26.67 -3.87
C LEU A 97 6.47 -25.97 -2.95
N THR A 98 7.52 -25.40 -3.54
CA THR A 98 8.58 -24.68 -2.78
C THR A 98 8.00 -23.58 -1.88
N HIS A 99 7.02 -22.81 -2.38
CA HIS A 99 6.38 -21.75 -1.59
C HIS A 99 5.56 -22.30 -0.41
N ASP A 100 4.93 -23.47 -0.56
CA ASP A 100 4.21 -24.14 0.53
C ASP A 100 5.20 -24.63 1.60
N LEU A 101 6.38 -25.10 1.17
CA LEU A 101 7.45 -25.49 2.08
C LEU A 101 7.98 -24.28 2.88
N PHE A 102 8.20 -23.14 2.23
CA PHE A 102 8.60 -21.91 2.92
C PHE A 102 7.56 -21.47 3.95
N LEU A 103 6.28 -21.43 3.60
CA LEU A 103 5.25 -21.06 4.57
C LEU A 103 5.11 -22.05 5.71
N THR A 104 5.32 -23.34 5.46
CA THR A 104 5.39 -24.36 6.54
C THR A 104 6.56 -24.08 7.48
N LEU A 105 7.73 -23.74 6.94
CA LEU A 105 8.90 -23.39 7.75
C LEU A 105 8.65 -22.11 8.56
N PHE A 106 8.12 -21.07 7.92
CA PHE A 106 7.78 -19.81 8.58
C PHE A 106 6.81 -20.04 9.73
N GLY A 107 5.75 -20.82 9.52
CA GLY A 107 4.80 -21.16 10.58
C GLY A 107 5.47 -21.88 11.78
N ARG A 108 6.39 -22.80 11.52
CA ARG A 108 7.16 -23.48 12.58
C ARG A 108 8.08 -22.52 13.34
N LEU A 109 8.62 -21.52 12.68
CA LEU A 109 9.47 -20.47 13.25
C LEU A 109 8.66 -19.31 13.85
N LYS A 110 7.33 -19.36 13.81
CA LYS A 110 6.42 -18.27 14.22
C LYS A 110 6.71 -16.95 13.48
N VAL A 111 7.05 -17.07 12.20
CA VAL A 111 7.23 -15.96 11.29
C VAL A 111 6.02 -15.90 10.37
N THR A 112 5.52 -14.70 10.09
CA THR A 112 4.39 -14.48 9.18
C THR A 112 4.76 -13.50 8.07
N VAL A 113 4.26 -13.75 6.86
CA VAL A 113 4.36 -12.80 5.76
C VAL A 113 3.31 -11.71 5.98
N THR A 114 3.74 -10.46 6.13
CA THR A 114 2.84 -9.34 6.39
C THR A 114 2.42 -8.61 5.13
N ARG A 115 3.32 -8.45 4.18
CA ARG A 115 3.10 -7.86 2.86
C ARG A 115 4.26 -8.17 1.94
N VAL A 116 4.07 -7.99 0.66
CA VAL A 116 5.15 -7.94 -0.32
C VAL A 116 5.09 -6.63 -1.09
N VAL A 117 6.24 -6.14 -1.52
CA VAL A 117 6.35 -4.89 -2.28
C VAL A 117 7.19 -5.14 -3.52
N ILE A 118 6.64 -4.85 -4.69
CA ILE A 118 7.42 -4.75 -5.92
C ILE A 118 8.05 -3.35 -5.91
N THR A 119 9.36 -3.29 -5.77
CA THR A 119 10.06 -2.08 -5.36
C THR A 119 10.63 -1.28 -6.52
N ASP A 120 11.06 -1.94 -7.59
CA ASP A 120 11.68 -1.24 -8.72
C ASP A 120 11.66 -2.08 -10.00
N LEU A 121 11.94 -1.41 -11.12
CA LEU A 121 12.30 -1.99 -12.41
C LEU A 121 13.59 -1.33 -12.88
N LYS A 122 14.66 -2.12 -13.06
CA LYS A 122 15.97 -1.66 -13.53
C LYS A 122 16.49 -2.62 -14.58
N ASP A 123 16.90 -2.11 -15.70
CA ASP A 123 17.49 -2.88 -16.79
C ASP A 123 16.64 -4.10 -17.21
N GLY A 124 15.30 -3.92 -17.20
CA GLY A 124 14.34 -4.98 -17.51
C GLY A 124 14.13 -6.00 -16.40
N ILE A 125 14.74 -5.82 -15.22
CA ILE A 125 14.62 -6.71 -14.07
C ILE A 125 13.76 -6.06 -13.00
N TYR A 126 12.68 -6.74 -12.59
CA TYR A 126 11.84 -6.35 -11.47
C TYR A 126 12.41 -6.81 -10.14
N TYR A 127 12.32 -5.96 -9.14
CA TYR A 127 12.78 -6.22 -7.77
C TYR A 127 11.60 -6.27 -6.82
N ALA A 128 11.70 -7.12 -5.79
CA ALA A 128 10.68 -7.22 -4.77
C ALA A 128 11.27 -7.46 -3.38
N THR A 129 10.52 -7.05 -2.37
CA THR A 129 10.84 -7.30 -0.97
C THR A 129 9.66 -7.98 -0.29
N VAL A 130 9.92 -9.07 0.41
CA VAL A 130 8.97 -9.74 1.30
C VAL A 130 9.17 -9.20 2.71
N PHE A 131 8.10 -8.70 3.31
CA PHE A 131 8.09 -8.25 4.69
C PHE A 131 7.52 -9.33 5.60
N LEU A 132 8.26 -9.64 6.63
CA LEU A 132 7.97 -10.69 7.58
C LEU A 132 7.84 -10.10 8.98
N ASP A 133 6.93 -10.64 9.78
CA ASP A 133 6.91 -10.43 11.23
C ASP A 133 7.48 -11.66 11.93
N ALA A 134 8.51 -11.45 12.75
CA ALA A 134 9.16 -12.46 13.56
C ALA A 134 9.02 -12.09 15.04
N GLY A 135 7.82 -12.31 15.59
CA GLY A 135 7.54 -12.04 17.00
C GLY A 135 7.52 -10.55 17.34
N GLY A 136 6.92 -9.73 16.49
CA GLY A 136 6.82 -8.27 16.63
C GLY A 136 8.00 -7.49 16.06
N LYS A 137 8.99 -8.20 15.48
CA LYS A 137 10.12 -7.58 14.77
C LYS A 137 9.92 -7.74 13.27
N GLU A 138 9.84 -6.61 12.55
CA GLU A 138 9.81 -6.64 11.10
C GLU A 138 11.17 -7.05 10.53
N MET A 139 11.13 -7.96 9.57
CA MET A 139 12.27 -8.37 8.76
C MET A 139 11.95 -8.18 7.29
N GLN A 140 12.97 -7.88 6.50
CA GLN A 140 12.86 -7.68 5.06
C GLN A 140 13.72 -8.71 4.36
N LEU A 141 13.16 -9.33 3.32
CA LEU A 141 13.83 -10.33 2.53
C LEU A 141 13.76 -9.94 1.07
N ASP A 142 14.92 -9.81 0.42
CA ASP A 142 14.99 -9.64 -1.03
C ASP A 142 14.48 -10.90 -1.73
N ALA A 143 13.66 -10.71 -2.76
CA ALA A 143 13.04 -11.82 -3.48
C ALA A 143 12.77 -11.46 -4.94
N ARG A 144 12.69 -12.48 -5.79
CA ARG A 144 12.13 -12.28 -7.12
C ARG A 144 10.64 -11.96 -6.99
N PRO A 145 10.09 -11.05 -7.81
CA PRO A 145 8.67 -10.71 -7.77
C PRO A 145 7.73 -11.92 -7.86
N SER A 146 8.04 -12.90 -8.72
CA SER A 146 7.24 -14.13 -8.85
C SER A 146 7.16 -14.93 -7.55
N ASP A 147 8.27 -15.04 -6.81
CA ASP A 147 8.31 -15.74 -5.52
C ASP A 147 7.55 -14.96 -4.44
N ALA A 148 7.75 -13.64 -4.41
CA ALA A 148 7.05 -12.76 -3.48
C ALA A 148 5.52 -12.83 -3.69
N ILE A 149 5.04 -12.73 -4.93
CA ILE A 149 3.62 -12.85 -5.28
C ILE A 149 3.08 -14.23 -4.89
N ALA A 150 3.81 -15.30 -5.20
CA ALA A 150 3.39 -16.67 -4.89
C ALA A 150 3.27 -16.91 -3.37
N LEU A 151 4.16 -16.31 -2.58
CA LEU A 151 4.08 -16.30 -1.11
C LEU A 151 2.91 -15.46 -0.59
N ALA A 152 2.73 -14.24 -1.16
CA ALA A 152 1.66 -13.33 -0.75
C ALA A 152 0.27 -13.95 -0.94
N ILE A 153 0.00 -14.53 -2.11
CA ILE A 153 -1.30 -15.16 -2.41
C ILE A 153 -1.61 -16.27 -1.39
N ARG A 154 -0.63 -17.12 -1.07
CA ARG A 154 -0.81 -18.22 -0.11
C ARG A 154 -0.97 -17.73 1.33
N ALA A 155 -0.21 -16.71 1.71
CA ALA A 155 -0.29 -16.09 3.03
C ALA A 155 -1.50 -15.17 3.19
N LYS A 156 -2.22 -14.86 2.10
CA LYS A 156 -3.27 -13.84 2.03
C LYS A 156 -2.76 -12.46 2.46
N ALA A 157 -1.51 -12.19 2.15
CA ALA A 157 -0.86 -10.91 2.40
C ALA A 157 -1.05 -9.98 1.20
N PRO A 158 -1.13 -8.65 1.40
CA PRO A 158 -1.25 -7.71 0.31
C PRO A 158 0.02 -7.68 -0.55
N VAL A 159 -0.20 -7.51 -1.85
CA VAL A 159 0.85 -7.20 -2.82
C VAL A 159 0.80 -5.71 -3.08
N LEU A 160 1.90 -5.02 -2.82
CA LEU A 160 2.06 -3.59 -3.05
C LEU A 160 3.02 -3.37 -4.21
N VAL A 161 2.84 -2.28 -4.93
CA VAL A 161 3.70 -1.88 -6.05
C VAL A 161 4.04 -0.41 -5.90
N GLU A 162 5.32 -0.08 -5.92
CA GLU A 162 5.81 1.31 -5.92
C GLU A 162 5.37 2.03 -7.20
N ASP A 163 4.98 3.29 -7.11
CA ASP A 163 4.53 4.07 -8.27
C ASP A 163 5.58 4.11 -9.38
N ARG A 164 6.86 4.22 -9.03
CA ARG A 164 7.97 4.18 -9.98
C ARG A 164 8.04 2.90 -10.82
N VAL A 165 7.47 1.80 -10.35
CA VAL A 165 7.41 0.55 -11.12
C VAL A 165 6.41 0.71 -12.26
N PHE A 166 5.23 1.27 -11.99
CA PHE A 166 4.24 1.58 -13.03
C PHE A 166 4.80 2.57 -14.04
N ASP A 167 5.55 3.59 -13.58
CA ASP A 167 6.12 4.63 -14.45
C ASP A 167 7.21 4.10 -15.39
N LYS A 168 7.93 3.05 -14.96
CA LYS A 168 9.01 2.42 -15.74
C LYS A 168 8.51 1.22 -16.56
N SER A 169 7.36 0.67 -16.24
CA SER A 169 6.81 -0.50 -16.93
C SER A 169 6.06 -0.09 -18.20
N GLU A 170 6.04 -0.98 -19.17
CA GLU A 170 5.10 -0.87 -20.28
C GLU A 170 3.68 -1.13 -19.77
N LEU A 171 2.86 -0.07 -19.76
CA LEU A 171 1.50 -0.17 -19.26
C LEU A 171 0.62 -0.86 -20.29
N LEU A 172 -0.17 -1.81 -19.82
CA LEU A 172 -1.18 -2.46 -20.63
C LEU A 172 -2.40 -1.56 -20.78
N PRO A 173 -3.08 -1.57 -21.95
CA PRO A 173 -4.33 -0.87 -22.09
C PRO A 173 -5.31 -1.38 -21.02
N GLY A 174 -5.89 -0.44 -20.27
CA GLY A 174 -6.91 -0.78 -19.29
C GLY A 174 -8.05 -1.58 -19.91
N PRO A 175 -8.82 -2.36 -19.13
CA PRO A 175 -9.98 -3.06 -19.66
C PRO A 175 -10.89 -2.04 -20.36
N SER A 176 -11.11 -2.24 -21.66
CA SER A 176 -12.06 -1.43 -22.42
C SER A 176 -13.40 -1.47 -21.68
N PRO A 177 -14.08 -0.33 -21.46
CA PRO A 177 -15.41 -0.36 -20.88
C PRO A 177 -16.29 -1.28 -21.73
N ALA A 178 -16.91 -2.26 -21.07
CA ALA A 178 -17.85 -3.14 -21.75
C ALA A 178 -18.86 -2.29 -22.54
N PRO A 179 -19.19 -2.63 -23.79
CA PRO A 179 -20.19 -1.88 -24.54
C PRO A 179 -21.48 -1.87 -23.73
N ARG A 180 -21.99 -0.67 -23.44
CA ARG A 180 -23.31 -0.52 -22.82
C ARG A 180 -24.33 -0.96 -23.85
N ILE A 181 -25.02 -2.05 -23.57
CA ILE A 181 -26.19 -2.52 -24.31
C ILE A 181 -27.38 -1.66 -23.89
#